data_76cfba79a4b5c966a40584363178b0ae
#
_entry.id   76cfba79a4b5c966a40584363178b0ae
#
_cell.length_a   1.000
_cell.length_b   1.000
_cell.length_c   1.000
_cell.angle_alpha   90.00
_cell.angle_beta   90.00
_cell.angle_gamma   90.00
#
_symmetry.space_group_name_H-M   'P 1'
#
loop_
_entity.id
_entity.type
_entity.pdbx_description
1 polymer ?
#
loop_
_entity_poly.entity_id
_entity_poly.type
_entity_poly.pdbx_seq_one_letter_code
_entity_poly.pdbx_strand_id
1 'polypeptide(L)'
;MSSAVMTHPVRLVQARELAERLGLDGLALDPEPDGPPSAMRTAMVAWAAADSAASHHLVVQDDVSAPENLVALVGRAAGRFPDEALVYYTNWHARNGGASRLAALAGAAWVRAVPDEFTPSLAVCLPLGTADDFRAFAAGSDERHDDELFSVFFRARGRMSLIAVPNVVEHIGTSSINGHATQGIRLAVCPTDAADAEPLLARGRVLEEPGWIPYMRYGEGYIRLVGQENGPDGGRGHHRWLDALPMTGLTERAVREAVAEGMPADLATQVAERFGPAFAEELWIHCLLLGRQAAEAARRLGDPGSPGEVPPDVLARLRDAAVSTAGPAGLPPERRPEAGPDEVRLMSAFAWTAVRAGEQWSPA
;
A
#
# COMPACT_ATOMS: atom_id res chain seq x y z
N MET A 1 -7.06 7.63 22.61
CA MET A 1 -7.09 6.52 21.64
C MET A 1 -6.96 5.23 22.42
N SER A 2 -7.75 4.19 22.10
CA SER A 2 -7.58 2.83 22.61
C SER A 2 -7.01 1.91 21.54
N SER A 3 -6.55 0.70 21.91
CA SER A 3 -5.83 -0.18 20.99
C SER A 3 -5.96 -1.66 21.38
N ALA A 4 -5.89 -2.56 20.38
CA ALA A 4 -5.88 -4.00 20.59
C ALA A 4 -5.01 -4.72 19.56
N VAL A 5 -4.39 -5.82 19.96
CA VAL A 5 -3.83 -6.82 19.04
C VAL A 5 -4.86 -7.89 18.77
N MET A 6 -5.19 -8.15 17.53
CA MET A 6 -5.98 -9.32 17.15
C MET A 6 -5.08 -10.51 16.87
N THR A 7 -5.41 -11.68 17.45
CA THR A 7 -4.57 -12.86 17.39
C THR A 7 -5.34 -14.16 17.47
N HIS A 8 -4.77 -15.21 16.88
CA HIS A 8 -5.19 -16.58 17.10
C HIS A 8 -4.46 -17.17 18.31
N PRO A 9 -5.09 -18.03 19.18
CA PRO A 9 -4.45 -18.58 20.37
C PRO A 9 -3.09 -19.26 20.14
N VAL A 10 -2.84 -19.84 18.97
CA VAL A 10 -1.53 -20.45 18.62
C VAL A 10 -0.39 -19.42 18.55
N ARG A 11 -0.69 -18.12 18.42
CA ARG A 11 0.27 -17.00 18.36
C ARG A 11 0.22 -16.11 19.59
N LEU A 12 -0.44 -16.55 20.67
CA LEU A 12 -0.66 -15.74 21.88
C LEU A 12 0.63 -15.18 22.49
N VAL A 13 1.72 -15.94 22.49
CA VAL A 13 3.01 -15.48 23.02
C VAL A 13 3.54 -14.31 22.20
N GLN A 14 3.58 -14.45 20.89
CA GLN A 14 4.01 -13.40 19.95
C GLN A 14 3.13 -12.15 20.08
N ALA A 15 1.82 -12.32 20.18
CA ALA A 15 0.89 -11.20 20.33
C ALA A 15 1.08 -10.43 21.66
N ARG A 16 1.40 -11.12 22.76
CA ARG A 16 1.71 -10.48 24.05
C ARG A 16 3.00 -9.67 23.98
N GLU A 17 4.05 -10.24 23.40
CA GLU A 17 5.33 -9.55 23.21
C GLU A 17 5.13 -8.30 22.33
N LEU A 18 4.33 -8.41 21.27
CA LEU A 18 3.99 -7.28 20.41
C LEU A 18 3.22 -6.20 21.19
N ALA A 19 2.21 -6.59 21.95
CA ALA A 19 1.39 -5.65 22.75
C ALA A 19 2.23 -4.92 23.80
N GLU A 20 3.09 -5.64 24.55
CA GLU A 20 3.99 -5.03 25.52
C GLU A 20 4.98 -4.06 24.87
N ARG A 21 5.61 -4.47 23.78
CA ARG A 21 6.61 -3.65 23.06
C ARG A 21 6.00 -2.36 22.49
N LEU A 22 4.78 -2.43 21.98
CA LEU A 22 4.09 -1.28 21.38
C LEU A 22 3.26 -0.47 22.37
N GLY A 23 3.06 -0.96 23.59
CA GLY A 23 2.19 -0.34 24.61
C GLY A 23 0.71 -0.36 24.21
N LEU A 24 0.24 -1.47 23.63
CA LEU A 24 -1.17 -1.64 23.24
C LEU A 24 -2.02 -2.09 24.44
N ASP A 25 -3.28 -1.63 24.50
CA ASP A 25 -4.12 -1.77 25.70
C ASP A 25 -4.65 -3.19 25.92
N GLY A 26 -4.82 -3.99 24.85
CA GLY A 26 -5.46 -5.29 24.98
C GLY A 26 -5.15 -6.31 23.88
N LEU A 27 -5.62 -7.53 24.14
CA LEU A 27 -5.56 -8.67 23.21
C LEU A 27 -6.97 -9.13 22.87
N ALA A 28 -7.26 -9.24 21.57
CA ALA A 28 -8.48 -9.84 21.04
C ALA A 28 -8.16 -11.23 20.50
N LEU A 29 -8.61 -12.26 21.19
CA LEU A 29 -8.40 -13.65 20.81
C LEU A 29 -9.54 -14.13 19.90
N ASP A 30 -9.20 -14.98 18.92
CA ASP A 30 -10.21 -15.71 18.17
C ASP A 30 -11.11 -16.49 19.13
N PRO A 31 -12.43 -16.20 19.18
CA PRO A 31 -13.34 -16.86 20.10
C PRO A 31 -13.67 -18.33 19.71
N GLU A 32 -13.34 -18.73 18.47
CA GLU A 32 -13.61 -20.09 17.97
C GLU A 32 -12.39 -20.61 17.17
N PRO A 33 -11.25 -20.82 17.86
CA PRO A 33 -9.97 -21.11 17.20
C PRO A 33 -9.93 -22.47 16.49
N ASP A 34 -10.76 -23.42 16.91
CA ASP A 34 -10.88 -24.75 16.28
C ASP A 34 -11.90 -24.76 15.13
N GLY A 35 -12.57 -23.65 14.88
CA GLY A 35 -13.53 -23.48 13.79
C GLY A 35 -12.86 -23.22 12.44
N PRO A 36 -13.67 -23.05 11.38
CA PRO A 36 -13.13 -22.63 10.08
C PRO A 36 -12.37 -21.30 10.20
N PRO A 37 -11.20 -21.13 9.53
CA PRO A 37 -10.42 -19.89 9.59
C PRO A 37 -11.26 -18.65 9.26
N SER A 38 -11.16 -17.60 10.09
CA SER A 38 -11.85 -16.32 9.88
C SER A 38 -11.13 -15.18 10.59
N ALA A 39 -10.46 -14.31 9.81
CA ALA A 39 -9.89 -13.07 10.32
C ALA A 39 -11.01 -12.14 10.84
N MET A 40 -12.15 -12.11 10.14
CA MET A 40 -13.30 -11.28 10.50
C MET A 40 -13.84 -11.58 11.91
N ARG A 41 -13.91 -12.85 12.31
CA ARG A 41 -14.38 -13.26 13.64
C ARG A 41 -13.49 -12.67 14.75
N THR A 42 -12.18 -12.71 14.59
CA THR A 42 -11.22 -12.09 15.52
C THR A 42 -11.27 -10.57 15.47
N ALA A 43 -11.41 -9.99 14.27
CA ALA A 43 -11.56 -8.55 14.10
C ALA A 43 -12.78 -8.00 14.83
N MET A 44 -13.92 -8.72 14.84
CA MET A 44 -15.11 -8.31 15.58
C MET A 44 -14.87 -8.22 17.09
N VAL A 45 -14.06 -9.12 17.65
CA VAL A 45 -13.65 -9.05 19.07
C VAL A 45 -12.74 -7.86 19.30
N ALA A 46 -11.78 -7.62 18.39
CA ALA A 46 -10.85 -6.50 18.49
C ALA A 46 -11.58 -5.15 18.43
N TRP A 47 -12.48 -4.96 17.49
CA TRP A 47 -13.28 -3.73 17.38
C TRP A 47 -14.26 -3.53 18.52
N ALA A 48 -14.74 -4.62 19.16
CA ALA A 48 -15.59 -4.55 20.35
C ALA A 48 -14.81 -4.17 21.63
N ALA A 49 -13.48 -4.31 21.63
CA ALA A 49 -12.62 -3.95 22.76
C ALA A 49 -12.33 -2.44 22.87
N ALA A 50 -12.87 -1.63 21.96
CA ALA A 50 -12.69 -0.19 21.97
C ALA A 50 -13.19 0.44 23.29
N ASP A 51 -12.37 1.31 23.89
CA ASP A 51 -12.78 2.11 25.06
C ASP A 51 -13.77 3.20 24.61
N SER A 52 -14.95 3.22 25.20
CA SER A 52 -16.00 4.20 24.92
C SER A 52 -15.62 5.65 25.22
N ALA A 53 -14.57 5.88 26.04
CA ALA A 53 -14.02 7.20 26.30
C ALA A 53 -12.97 7.64 25.28
N ALA A 54 -12.51 6.72 24.40
CA ALA A 54 -11.54 7.04 23.36
C ALA A 54 -12.19 7.72 22.15
N SER A 55 -11.47 8.56 21.45
CA SER A 55 -11.92 9.14 20.16
C SER A 55 -11.72 8.17 19.00
N HIS A 56 -10.69 7.33 19.08
CA HIS A 56 -10.28 6.38 18.03
C HIS A 56 -9.88 5.06 18.64
N HIS A 57 -9.94 4.00 17.84
CA HIS A 57 -9.45 2.68 18.19
C HIS A 57 -8.48 2.15 17.13
N LEU A 58 -7.32 1.65 17.56
CA LEU A 58 -6.30 1.04 16.73
C LEU A 58 -6.36 -0.49 16.87
N VAL A 59 -6.52 -1.21 15.78
CA VAL A 59 -6.39 -2.68 15.73
C VAL A 59 -5.13 -3.03 14.95
N VAL A 60 -4.29 -3.90 15.53
CA VAL A 60 -3.04 -4.41 14.94
C VAL A 60 -3.10 -5.92 14.88
N GLN A 61 -2.67 -6.54 13.78
CA GLN A 61 -2.53 -8.01 13.67
C GLN A 61 -1.24 -8.49 14.33
N ASP A 62 -1.19 -9.75 14.75
CA ASP A 62 -0.08 -10.33 15.52
C ASP A 62 1.18 -10.64 14.70
N ASP A 63 1.08 -10.67 13.36
CA ASP A 63 2.16 -11.02 12.45
C ASP A 63 2.83 -9.79 11.80
N VAL A 64 3.02 -8.74 12.61
CA VAL A 64 3.63 -7.51 12.15
C VAL A 64 4.89 -7.13 12.93
N SER A 65 5.76 -6.39 12.25
CA SER A 65 6.80 -5.57 12.84
C SER A 65 6.40 -4.10 12.75
N ALA A 66 6.58 -3.35 13.83
CA ALA A 66 6.29 -1.92 13.89
C ALA A 66 7.24 -1.24 14.89
N PRO A 67 7.48 0.08 14.79
CA PRO A 67 8.31 0.82 15.73
C PRO A 67 7.61 0.96 17.09
N GLU A 68 8.39 1.04 18.16
CA GLU A 68 7.89 1.14 19.55
C GLU A 68 6.97 2.36 19.77
N ASN A 69 7.17 3.46 19.03
CA ASN A 69 6.35 4.65 19.11
C ASN A 69 5.12 4.63 18.19
N LEU A 70 4.71 3.45 17.66
CA LEU A 70 3.57 3.33 16.73
C LEU A 70 2.31 4.02 17.27
N VAL A 71 1.93 3.76 18.52
CA VAL A 71 0.73 4.34 19.14
C VAL A 71 0.77 5.87 19.14
N ALA A 72 1.94 6.46 19.40
CA ALA A 72 2.11 7.90 19.35
C ALA A 72 2.04 8.47 17.93
N LEU A 73 2.61 7.78 16.93
CA LEU A 73 2.51 8.15 15.52
C LEU A 73 1.06 8.12 15.04
N VAL A 74 0.34 7.04 15.36
CA VAL A 74 -1.08 6.86 15.03
C VAL A 74 -1.94 7.93 15.71
N GLY A 75 -1.71 8.20 17.00
CA GLY A 75 -2.47 9.21 17.74
C GLY A 75 -2.33 10.62 17.16
N ARG A 76 -1.13 11.00 16.72
CA ARG A 76 -0.92 12.29 16.03
C ARG A 76 -1.63 12.35 14.68
N ALA A 77 -1.56 11.27 13.91
CA ALA A 77 -2.26 11.19 12.63
C ALA A 77 -3.79 11.21 12.80
N ALA A 78 -4.34 10.50 13.78
CA ALA A 78 -5.76 10.54 14.15
C ALA A 78 -6.20 11.94 14.57
N GLY A 79 -5.37 12.67 15.31
CA GLY A 79 -5.63 14.08 15.63
C GLY A 79 -5.64 15.00 14.40
N ARG A 80 -4.86 14.67 13.36
CA ARG A 80 -4.83 15.40 12.09
C ARG A 80 -6.03 15.07 11.18
N PHE A 81 -6.50 13.84 11.24
CA PHE A 81 -7.58 13.30 10.40
C PHE A 81 -8.69 12.68 11.27
N PRO A 82 -9.40 13.49 12.07
CA PRO A 82 -10.28 12.97 13.12
C PRO A 82 -11.47 12.13 12.62
N ASP A 83 -11.83 12.29 11.34
CA ASP A 83 -12.99 11.61 10.74
C ASP A 83 -12.58 10.52 9.75
N GLU A 84 -11.26 10.24 9.61
CA GLU A 84 -10.76 9.31 8.61
C GLU A 84 -10.42 7.94 9.21
N ALA A 85 -10.66 6.90 8.41
CA ALA A 85 -10.07 5.59 8.63
C ALA A 85 -8.62 5.62 8.16
N LEU A 86 -7.66 5.28 9.03
CA LEU A 86 -6.24 5.35 8.75
C LEU A 86 -5.63 3.95 8.71
N VAL A 87 -4.87 3.65 7.66
CA VAL A 87 -4.23 2.36 7.39
C VAL A 87 -2.71 2.56 7.31
N TYR A 88 -1.93 1.73 8.01
CA TYR A 88 -0.48 1.93 8.19
C TYR A 88 0.41 0.92 7.46
N TYR A 89 -0.20 0.10 6.64
CA TYR A 89 0.46 -0.91 5.82
C TYR A 89 -0.15 -0.96 4.43
N THR A 90 0.65 -1.26 3.44
CA THR A 90 0.19 -1.59 2.09
C THR A 90 1.07 -2.65 1.47
N ASN A 91 0.45 -3.70 0.98
CA ASN A 91 1.12 -4.78 0.27
C ASN A 91 1.75 -4.30 -1.05
N TRP A 92 3.01 -4.60 -1.26
CA TRP A 92 3.81 -4.10 -2.38
C TRP A 92 3.31 -4.45 -3.78
N HIS A 93 2.55 -5.54 -3.97
CA HIS A 93 2.01 -5.96 -5.27
C HIS A 93 0.51 -5.66 -5.47
N ALA A 94 -0.14 -5.02 -4.49
CA ALA A 94 -1.53 -4.60 -4.58
C ALA A 94 -1.68 -3.30 -5.41
N ARG A 95 -2.89 -3.01 -5.86
CA ARG A 95 -3.22 -1.74 -6.53
C ARG A 95 -3.06 -0.54 -5.58
N ASN A 96 -3.42 -0.72 -4.32
CA ASN A 96 -3.10 0.21 -3.25
C ASN A 96 -1.58 0.43 -3.12
N GLY A 97 -0.77 -0.60 -3.41
CA GLY A 97 0.68 -0.48 -3.50
C GLY A 97 1.12 0.44 -4.64
N GLY A 98 0.48 0.34 -5.81
CA GLY A 98 0.69 1.26 -6.93
C GLY A 98 0.34 2.70 -6.56
N ALA A 99 -0.82 2.90 -5.89
CA ALA A 99 -1.25 4.22 -5.40
C ALA A 99 -0.26 4.81 -4.37
N SER A 100 0.27 3.99 -3.47
CA SER A 100 1.26 4.41 -2.47
C SER A 100 2.58 4.83 -3.12
N ARG A 101 3.08 4.09 -4.13
CA ARG A 101 4.27 4.49 -4.90
C ARG A 101 4.06 5.82 -5.60
N LEU A 102 2.90 5.98 -6.24
CA LEU A 102 2.53 7.22 -6.90
C LEU A 102 2.54 8.40 -5.93
N ALA A 103 1.94 8.24 -4.75
CA ALA A 103 1.89 9.26 -3.72
C ALA A 103 3.29 9.60 -3.19
N ALA A 104 4.14 8.60 -2.92
CA ALA A 104 5.52 8.80 -2.48
C ALA A 104 6.32 9.64 -3.49
N LEU A 105 6.25 9.29 -4.77
CA LEU A 105 6.92 10.00 -5.85
C LEU A 105 6.37 11.43 -6.04
N ALA A 106 5.07 11.63 -5.83
CA ALA A 106 4.44 12.95 -5.88
C ALA A 106 4.65 13.79 -4.61
N GLY A 107 5.32 13.27 -3.59
CA GLY A 107 5.59 13.96 -2.32
C GLY A 107 4.38 14.06 -1.40
N ALA A 108 3.42 13.14 -1.50
CA ALA A 108 2.32 12.98 -0.54
C ALA A 108 2.68 11.94 0.53
N ALA A 109 2.18 12.13 1.74
CA ALA A 109 2.37 11.23 2.87
C ALA A 109 1.17 10.30 3.11
N TRP A 110 0.08 10.55 2.41
CA TRP A 110 -1.15 9.79 2.46
C TRP A 110 -1.74 9.64 1.06
N VAL A 111 -2.45 8.54 0.83
CA VAL A 111 -3.20 8.34 -0.41
C VAL A 111 -4.56 7.74 -0.11
N ARG A 112 -5.58 8.15 -0.85
CA ARG A 112 -6.90 7.54 -0.80
C ARG A 112 -6.83 6.12 -1.35
N ALA A 113 -7.35 5.13 -0.60
CA ALA A 113 -7.38 3.75 -1.02
C ALA A 113 -8.20 3.54 -2.29
N VAL A 114 -7.79 2.57 -3.10
CA VAL A 114 -8.47 2.20 -4.33
C VAL A 114 -9.82 1.54 -4.01
N PRO A 115 -10.94 2.01 -4.57
CA PRO A 115 -12.28 1.59 -4.13
C PRO A 115 -12.61 0.11 -4.30
N ASP A 116 -11.98 -0.59 -5.24
CA ASP A 116 -12.23 -2.00 -5.56
C ASP A 116 -11.04 -2.92 -5.20
N GLU A 117 -10.22 -2.44 -4.29
CA GLU A 117 -9.13 -3.22 -3.68
C GLU A 117 -9.50 -3.54 -2.22
N PHE A 118 -8.99 -4.64 -1.68
CA PHE A 118 -9.08 -4.91 -0.25
C PHE A 118 -8.40 -3.79 0.56
N THR A 119 -8.94 -3.50 1.75
CA THR A 119 -8.32 -2.55 2.67
C THR A 119 -7.25 -3.29 3.48
N PRO A 120 -5.95 -2.92 3.40
CA PRO A 120 -4.91 -3.62 4.15
C PRO A 120 -5.15 -3.51 5.66
N SER A 121 -5.44 -4.64 6.34
CA SER A 121 -5.93 -4.65 7.73
C SER A 121 -4.87 -4.96 8.80
N LEU A 122 -3.57 -4.98 8.45
CA LEU A 122 -2.51 -5.29 9.42
C LEU A 122 -2.41 -4.28 10.57
N ALA A 123 -2.69 -3.00 10.29
CA ALA A 123 -2.80 -1.95 11.31
C ALA A 123 -3.78 -0.88 10.81
N VAL A 124 -4.93 -0.80 11.46
CA VAL A 124 -6.03 0.11 11.09
C VAL A 124 -6.49 0.89 12.32
N CYS A 125 -6.58 2.21 12.17
CA CYS A 125 -7.14 3.10 13.18
C CYS A 125 -8.44 3.71 12.66
N LEU A 126 -9.52 3.51 13.39
CA LEU A 126 -10.84 4.07 13.07
C LEU A 126 -11.28 5.08 14.11
N PRO A 127 -11.99 6.17 13.72
CA PRO A 127 -12.84 6.92 14.64
C PRO A 127 -13.83 5.96 15.33
N LEU A 128 -14.11 6.16 16.62
CA LEU A 128 -14.94 5.24 17.40
C LEU A 128 -16.32 5.00 16.75
N GLY A 129 -16.99 6.07 16.30
CA GLY A 129 -18.27 5.93 15.60
C GLY A 129 -18.18 5.12 14.30
N THR A 130 -17.05 5.23 13.57
CA THR A 130 -16.80 4.40 12.36
C THR A 130 -16.57 2.94 12.72
N ALA A 131 -15.89 2.66 13.83
CA ALA A 131 -15.69 1.30 14.34
C ALA A 131 -17.03 0.63 14.74
N ASP A 132 -17.92 1.38 15.42
CA ASP A 132 -19.26 0.90 15.76
C ASP A 132 -20.13 0.65 14.53
N ASP A 133 -20.11 1.56 13.56
CA ASP A 133 -20.82 1.39 12.29
C ASP A 133 -20.30 0.17 11.51
N PHE A 134 -18.97 -0.05 11.49
CA PHE A 134 -18.38 -1.24 10.86
C PHE A 134 -18.84 -2.52 11.54
N ARG A 135 -18.85 -2.55 12.87
CA ARG A 135 -19.35 -3.71 13.63
C ARG A 135 -20.81 -4.01 13.32
N ALA A 136 -21.64 -2.98 13.25
CA ALA A 136 -23.06 -3.13 12.90
C ALA A 136 -23.23 -3.64 11.45
N PHE A 137 -22.43 -3.13 10.52
CA PHE A 137 -22.41 -3.59 9.14
C PHE A 137 -21.96 -5.05 9.01
N ALA A 138 -20.90 -5.42 9.72
CA ALA A 138 -20.32 -6.75 9.71
C ALA A 138 -21.21 -7.83 10.34
N ALA A 139 -22.07 -7.46 11.30
CA ALA A 139 -22.96 -8.41 11.98
C ALA A 139 -23.98 -9.10 11.04
N GLY A 140 -24.22 -8.54 9.85
CA GLY A 140 -25.09 -9.11 8.81
C GLY A 140 -24.35 -9.81 7.66
N SER A 141 -23.02 -10.00 7.77
CA SER A 141 -22.17 -10.54 6.70
C SER A 141 -21.63 -11.93 7.03
N ASP A 142 -21.59 -12.80 6.02
CA ASP A 142 -20.93 -14.11 6.05
C ASP A 142 -19.45 -14.04 5.61
N GLU A 143 -18.92 -12.82 5.34
CA GLU A 143 -17.53 -12.63 4.92
C GLU A 143 -16.57 -13.03 6.04
N ARG A 144 -15.52 -13.77 5.71
CA ARG A 144 -14.53 -14.28 6.66
C ARG A 144 -13.23 -13.46 6.68
N HIS A 145 -13.07 -12.55 5.70
CA HIS A 145 -11.88 -11.72 5.54
C HIS A 145 -12.25 -10.28 5.91
N ASP A 146 -11.60 -9.75 6.93
CA ASP A 146 -11.84 -8.40 7.44
C ASP A 146 -11.42 -7.32 6.43
N ASP A 147 -10.34 -7.54 5.70
CA ASP A 147 -9.80 -6.67 4.66
C ASP A 147 -10.77 -6.49 3.47
N GLU A 148 -11.42 -7.56 3.03
CA GLU A 148 -12.45 -7.50 1.98
C GLU A 148 -13.72 -6.79 2.48
N LEU A 149 -14.18 -7.11 3.69
CA LEU A 149 -15.38 -6.49 4.25
C LEU A 149 -15.20 -4.99 4.51
N PHE A 150 -14.01 -4.55 4.95
CA PHE A 150 -13.68 -3.13 5.07
C PHE A 150 -13.83 -2.40 3.74
N SER A 151 -13.35 -2.98 2.66
CA SER A 151 -13.47 -2.40 1.33
C SER A 151 -14.94 -2.21 0.91
N VAL A 152 -15.78 -3.21 1.16
CA VAL A 152 -17.23 -3.13 0.90
C VAL A 152 -17.87 -2.05 1.76
N PHE A 153 -17.55 -2.01 3.05
CA PHE A 153 -18.06 -1.02 4.00
C PHE A 153 -17.73 0.41 3.60
N PHE A 154 -16.47 0.70 3.28
CA PHE A 154 -16.02 2.04 2.91
C PHE A 154 -16.64 2.49 1.58
N ARG A 155 -16.77 1.59 0.59
CA ARG A 155 -17.48 1.89 -0.66
C ARG A 155 -18.93 2.25 -0.42
N ALA A 156 -19.62 1.49 0.43
CA ALA A 156 -21.02 1.76 0.79
C ALA A 156 -21.20 3.14 1.45
N ARG A 157 -20.18 3.65 2.13
CA ARG A 157 -20.15 4.99 2.73
C ARG A 157 -19.68 6.08 1.75
N GLY A 158 -19.27 5.72 0.54
CA GLY A 158 -18.74 6.66 -0.45
C GLY A 158 -17.40 7.30 -0.07
N ARG A 159 -16.68 6.74 0.91
CA ARG A 159 -15.40 7.30 1.39
C ARG A 159 -14.43 6.19 1.77
N MET A 160 -13.40 6.02 0.96
CA MET A 160 -12.35 5.04 1.20
C MET A 160 -11.39 5.51 2.31
N SER A 161 -10.66 4.57 2.92
CA SER A 161 -9.63 4.87 3.94
C SER A 161 -8.46 5.67 3.37
N LEU A 162 -7.71 6.32 4.25
CA LEU A 162 -6.40 6.89 3.97
C LEU A 162 -5.31 5.89 4.30
N ILE A 163 -4.42 5.64 3.34
CA ILE A 163 -3.26 4.79 3.51
C ILE A 163 -2.03 5.66 3.76
N ALA A 164 -1.32 5.40 4.84
CA ALA A 164 -0.03 6.00 5.12
C ALA A 164 0.98 5.57 4.05
N VAL A 165 1.60 6.52 3.40
CA VAL A 165 2.57 6.26 2.33
C VAL A 165 3.93 5.86 2.91
N PRO A 166 4.45 6.50 3.99
CA PRO A 166 5.47 5.86 4.79
C PRO A 166 4.80 4.70 5.56
N ASN A 167 5.01 3.46 5.08
CA ASN A 167 4.49 2.29 5.77
C ASN A 167 5.34 2.03 7.00
N VAL A 168 4.77 2.23 8.18
CA VAL A 168 5.45 2.04 9.48
C VAL A 168 5.20 0.65 10.06
N VAL A 169 4.39 -0.14 9.38
CA VAL A 169 4.10 -1.54 9.74
C VAL A 169 4.56 -2.44 8.60
N GLU A 170 5.29 -3.50 8.95
CA GLU A 170 5.76 -4.53 8.03
C GLU A 170 5.14 -5.88 8.38
N HIS A 171 4.77 -6.65 7.37
CA HIS A 171 4.27 -8.01 7.53
C HIS A 171 5.44 -8.99 7.67
N ILE A 172 5.53 -9.67 8.81
CA ILE A 172 6.61 -10.63 9.09
C ILE A 172 6.16 -12.10 9.05
N GLY A 173 4.87 -12.34 8.87
CA GLY A 173 4.31 -13.69 8.83
C GLY A 173 4.65 -14.44 7.53
N THR A 174 5.31 -15.59 7.65
CA THR A 174 5.56 -16.50 6.53
C THR A 174 4.50 -17.60 6.41
N SER A 175 3.80 -17.91 7.51
CA SER A 175 2.73 -18.91 7.58
C SER A 175 1.37 -18.23 7.75
N SER A 176 0.49 -18.39 6.77
CA SER A 176 -0.87 -17.90 6.85
C SER A 176 -1.78 -18.92 7.54
N ILE A 177 -2.48 -18.50 8.60
CA ILE A 177 -3.55 -19.31 9.23
C ILE A 177 -4.80 -19.31 8.33
N ASN A 178 -5.00 -18.25 7.52
CA ASN A 178 -6.16 -18.05 6.66
C ASN A 178 -5.98 -18.55 5.22
N GLY A 179 -4.96 -19.38 4.93
CA GLY A 179 -4.80 -20.00 3.61
C GLY A 179 -4.13 -19.16 2.51
N HIS A 180 -3.61 -17.97 2.83
CA HIS A 180 -2.93 -17.09 1.86
C HIS A 180 -1.46 -17.46 1.56
N ALA A 181 -1.01 -18.65 1.94
CA ALA A 181 0.38 -19.10 1.72
C ALA A 181 0.82 -19.06 0.24
N THR A 182 -0.13 -19.19 -0.70
CA THR A 182 0.13 -19.14 -2.15
C THR A 182 0.48 -17.74 -2.67
N GLN A 183 0.26 -16.68 -1.90
CA GLN A 183 0.57 -15.30 -2.31
C GLN A 183 2.05 -14.92 -2.10
N GLY A 184 2.83 -15.78 -1.44
CA GLY A 184 4.24 -15.55 -1.17
C GLY A 184 4.50 -14.36 -0.21
N ILE A 185 5.71 -13.81 -0.29
CA ILE A 185 6.15 -12.67 0.53
C ILE A 185 5.31 -11.43 0.21
N ARG A 186 4.80 -10.76 1.24
CA ARG A 186 3.93 -9.58 1.16
C ARG A 186 4.51 -8.42 1.95
N LEU A 187 5.66 -7.90 1.50
CA LEU A 187 6.31 -6.78 2.17
C LEU A 187 5.56 -5.45 1.94
N ALA A 188 5.84 -4.49 2.80
CA ALA A 188 5.35 -3.13 2.68
C ALA A 188 5.91 -2.44 1.43
N VAL A 189 5.12 -1.52 0.85
CA VAL A 189 5.51 -0.77 -0.37
C VAL A 189 6.61 0.24 -0.10
N CYS A 190 6.42 1.04 0.94
CA CYS A 190 7.31 2.15 1.30
C CYS A 190 7.75 1.99 2.76
N PRO A 191 8.54 0.93 3.09
CA PRO A 191 9.01 0.73 4.44
C PRO A 191 9.84 1.94 4.88
N THR A 192 9.61 2.42 6.11
CA THR A 192 10.22 3.65 6.60
C THR A 192 10.47 3.56 8.09
N ASP A 193 11.60 4.04 8.54
CA ASP A 193 11.91 4.17 9.96
C ASP A 193 11.00 5.19 10.66
N ALA A 194 10.77 4.99 11.95
CA ALA A 194 9.92 5.87 12.75
C ALA A 194 10.36 7.34 12.72
N ALA A 195 11.65 7.61 12.71
CA ALA A 195 12.19 8.96 12.66
C ALA A 195 11.86 9.69 11.35
N ASP A 196 11.89 8.97 10.23
CA ASP A 196 11.51 9.52 8.92
C ASP A 196 9.99 9.58 8.73
N ALA A 197 9.25 8.61 9.31
CA ALA A 197 7.80 8.57 9.20
C ALA A 197 7.12 9.74 9.93
N GLU A 198 7.64 10.16 11.08
CA GLU A 198 7.01 11.18 11.92
C GLU A 198 6.78 12.51 11.19
N PRO A 199 7.79 13.17 10.59
CA PRO A 199 7.58 14.42 9.86
C PRO A 199 6.70 14.24 8.60
N LEU A 200 6.74 13.07 7.96
CA LEU A 200 5.89 12.77 6.81
C LEU A 200 4.42 12.66 7.19
N LEU A 201 4.10 11.83 8.19
CA LEU A 201 2.71 11.62 8.63
C LEU A 201 2.08 12.88 9.23
N ALA A 202 2.88 13.66 9.97
CA ALA A 202 2.43 14.93 10.56
C ALA A 202 2.07 15.99 9.50
N ARG A 203 2.69 15.95 8.33
CA ARG A 203 2.43 16.88 7.23
C ARG A 203 1.00 16.81 6.70
N GLY A 204 0.38 15.65 6.76
CA GLY A 204 -1.00 15.47 6.36
C GLY A 204 -1.30 15.70 4.87
N ARG A 205 -0.30 15.65 3.98
CA ARG A 205 -0.49 15.85 2.54
C ARG A 205 -1.06 14.58 1.92
N VAL A 206 -2.26 14.68 1.35
CA VAL A 206 -3.04 13.56 0.82
C VAL A 206 -3.10 13.63 -0.69
N LEU A 207 -2.83 12.52 -1.37
CA LEU A 207 -3.20 12.32 -2.76
C LEU A 207 -4.63 11.73 -2.80
N GLU A 208 -5.63 12.61 -2.95
CA GLU A 208 -7.05 12.22 -2.95
C GLU A 208 -7.46 11.54 -4.26
N GLU A 209 -6.99 12.08 -5.38
CA GLU A 209 -7.38 11.62 -6.71
C GLU A 209 -6.13 11.23 -7.52
N PRO A 210 -5.70 9.98 -7.44
CA PRO A 210 -4.52 9.52 -8.19
C PRO A 210 -4.72 9.52 -9.73
N GLY A 211 -5.96 9.58 -10.21
CA GLY A 211 -6.30 9.53 -11.62
C GLY A 211 -6.21 8.09 -12.16
N TRP A 212 -5.08 7.74 -12.77
CA TRP A 212 -4.79 6.36 -13.12
C TRP A 212 -3.54 5.87 -12.37
N ILE A 213 -3.52 4.58 -12.03
CA ILE A 213 -2.51 4.00 -11.17
C ILE A 213 -1.80 2.88 -11.90
N PRO A 214 -0.51 3.06 -12.28
CA PRO A 214 0.30 1.97 -12.76
C PRO A 214 0.61 1.00 -11.61
N TYR A 215 0.50 -0.29 -11.86
CA TYR A 215 0.96 -1.33 -10.95
C TYR A 215 1.46 -2.53 -11.75
N MET A 216 2.31 -3.35 -11.13
CA MET A 216 2.88 -4.53 -11.76
C MET A 216 2.50 -5.77 -10.97
N ARG A 217 2.12 -6.84 -11.69
CA ARG A 217 1.72 -8.10 -11.08
C ARG A 217 2.04 -9.27 -12.00
N TYR A 218 2.62 -10.32 -11.45
CA TYR A 218 2.95 -11.55 -12.19
C TYR A 218 3.83 -11.34 -13.43
N GLY A 219 4.75 -10.41 -13.36
CA GLY A 219 5.65 -10.07 -14.47
C GLY A 219 5.08 -9.11 -15.50
N GLU A 220 3.87 -8.63 -15.31
CA GLU A 220 3.14 -7.80 -16.28
C GLU A 220 2.70 -6.46 -15.70
N GLY A 221 2.75 -5.41 -16.54
CA GLY A 221 2.29 -4.07 -16.20
C GLY A 221 0.80 -3.86 -16.46
N TYR A 222 0.15 -3.20 -15.52
CA TYR A 222 -1.27 -2.86 -15.55
C TYR A 222 -1.48 -1.40 -15.20
N ILE A 223 -2.64 -0.88 -15.58
CA ILE A 223 -3.16 0.41 -15.13
C ILE A 223 -4.54 0.21 -14.52
N ARG A 224 -4.75 0.78 -13.34
CA ARG A 224 -6.06 0.94 -12.74
C ARG A 224 -6.57 2.35 -13.00
N LEU A 225 -7.72 2.46 -13.64
CA LEU A 225 -8.41 3.73 -13.88
C LEU A 225 -9.33 4.04 -12.69
N VAL A 226 -9.06 5.10 -11.96
CA VAL A 226 -9.88 5.53 -10.82
C VAL A 226 -11.12 6.25 -11.32
N GLY A 227 -12.28 5.95 -10.73
CA GLY A 227 -13.57 6.55 -11.14
C GLY A 227 -14.25 5.92 -12.36
N GLN A 228 -13.64 4.89 -12.95
CA GLN A 228 -14.26 4.10 -14.03
C GLN A 228 -14.65 2.71 -13.51
N GLU A 229 -15.65 2.66 -12.65
CA GLU A 229 -16.08 1.41 -12.00
C GLU A 229 -16.87 0.48 -12.93
N ASN A 230 -17.34 0.99 -14.09
CA ASN A 230 -18.10 0.25 -15.07
C ASN A 230 -17.48 0.40 -16.46
N GLY A 231 -16.33 -0.23 -16.69
CA GLY A 231 -15.82 -0.40 -18.04
C GLY A 231 -16.79 -1.23 -18.90
N PRO A 232 -16.75 -1.09 -20.26
CA PRO A 232 -17.66 -1.77 -21.18
C PRO A 232 -17.68 -3.30 -21.01
N ASP A 233 -16.68 -3.89 -20.36
CA ASP A 233 -16.54 -5.33 -20.17
C ASP A 233 -16.98 -5.81 -18.77
N GLY A 234 -17.67 -4.97 -17.96
CA GLY A 234 -17.93 -5.28 -16.55
C GLY A 234 -16.64 -5.43 -15.72
N GLY A 235 -15.50 -5.14 -16.32
CA GLY A 235 -14.18 -5.17 -15.73
C GLY A 235 -14.00 -4.00 -14.77
N ARG A 236 -13.47 -4.30 -13.60
CA ARG A 236 -13.25 -3.37 -12.49
C ARG A 236 -12.17 -2.32 -12.77
N GLY A 237 -12.06 -1.79 -14.02
CA GLY A 237 -11.09 -0.76 -14.41
C GLY A 237 -9.62 -1.20 -14.39
N HIS A 238 -9.36 -2.51 -14.47
CA HIS A 238 -8.03 -3.10 -14.57
C HIS A 238 -7.74 -3.47 -16.00
N HIS A 239 -6.70 -2.87 -16.56
CA HIS A 239 -6.32 -3.13 -17.93
C HIS A 239 -4.81 -3.40 -17.99
N ARG A 240 -4.38 -4.24 -18.92
CA ARG A 240 -2.97 -4.24 -19.32
C ARG A 240 -2.61 -2.81 -19.72
N TRP A 241 -1.38 -2.39 -19.41
CA TRP A 241 -0.98 -1.01 -19.68
C TRP A 241 -1.27 -0.58 -21.11
N LEU A 242 -1.05 -1.48 -22.08
CA LEU A 242 -1.28 -1.22 -23.50
C LEU A 242 -2.76 -0.90 -23.80
N ASP A 243 -3.68 -1.68 -23.24
CA ASP A 243 -5.12 -1.52 -23.45
C ASP A 243 -5.65 -0.26 -22.75
N ALA A 244 -4.98 0.18 -21.68
CA ALA A 244 -5.36 1.37 -20.91
C ALA A 244 -4.88 2.69 -21.52
N LEU A 245 -3.87 2.68 -22.40
CA LEU A 245 -3.27 3.91 -22.92
C LEU A 245 -4.26 4.92 -23.50
N PRO A 246 -5.26 4.52 -24.32
CA PRO A 246 -6.22 5.48 -24.87
C PRO A 246 -6.99 6.26 -23.79
N MET A 247 -7.19 5.65 -22.62
CA MET A 247 -7.89 6.23 -21.49
C MET A 247 -7.02 7.12 -20.62
N THR A 248 -5.69 7.02 -20.78
CA THR A 248 -4.69 7.87 -20.08
C THR A 248 -4.25 9.07 -20.91
N GLY A 249 -4.72 9.18 -22.14
CA GLY A 249 -4.26 10.19 -23.10
C GLY A 249 -2.87 9.90 -23.69
N LEU A 250 -2.34 8.70 -23.51
CA LEU A 250 -1.07 8.26 -24.08
C LEU A 250 -1.30 7.36 -25.30
N THR A 251 -0.29 7.27 -26.19
CA THR A 251 -0.30 6.36 -27.33
C THR A 251 0.78 5.30 -27.17
N GLU A 252 0.57 4.10 -27.73
CA GLU A 252 1.58 3.05 -27.75
C GLU A 252 2.87 3.55 -28.41
N ARG A 253 2.74 4.28 -29.53
CA ARG A 253 3.89 4.84 -30.25
C ARG A 253 4.74 5.70 -29.32
N ALA A 254 4.14 6.62 -28.58
CA ALA A 254 4.88 7.51 -27.69
C ALA A 254 5.58 6.73 -26.55
N VAL A 255 4.94 5.69 -26.00
CA VAL A 255 5.58 4.82 -24.99
C VAL A 255 6.75 4.05 -25.60
N ARG A 256 6.59 3.46 -26.79
CA ARG A 256 7.66 2.71 -27.47
C ARG A 256 8.86 3.60 -27.87
N GLU A 257 8.61 4.82 -28.30
CA GLU A 257 9.64 5.82 -28.56
C GLU A 257 10.42 6.17 -27.28
N ALA A 258 9.71 6.43 -26.17
CA ALA A 258 10.35 6.70 -24.88
C ALA A 258 11.19 5.51 -24.36
N VAL A 259 10.74 4.26 -24.60
CA VAL A 259 11.51 3.05 -24.30
C VAL A 259 12.79 3.00 -25.13
N ALA A 260 12.69 3.21 -26.45
CA ALA A 260 13.82 3.14 -27.36
C ALA A 260 14.90 4.20 -27.07
N GLU A 261 14.47 5.38 -26.62
CA GLU A 261 15.37 6.50 -26.32
C GLU A 261 15.96 6.45 -24.91
N GLY A 262 15.17 5.97 -23.92
CA GLY A 262 15.49 6.13 -22.50
C GLY A 262 15.97 4.87 -21.77
N MET A 263 15.68 3.67 -22.28
CA MET A 263 16.02 2.43 -21.57
C MET A 263 17.52 2.11 -21.72
N PRO A 264 18.31 2.09 -20.62
CA PRO A 264 19.75 1.83 -20.68
C PRO A 264 20.03 0.37 -21.02
N ALA A 265 20.73 0.14 -22.14
CA ALA A 265 20.95 -1.20 -22.69
C ALA A 265 21.73 -2.14 -21.77
N ASP A 266 22.69 -1.62 -21.04
CA ASP A 266 23.53 -2.38 -20.09
C ASP A 266 22.73 -2.88 -18.87
N LEU A 267 21.92 -2.05 -18.23
CA LEU A 267 21.06 -2.44 -17.13
C LEU A 267 19.92 -3.34 -17.62
N ALA A 268 19.33 -3.04 -18.77
CA ALA A 268 18.29 -3.87 -19.38
C ALA A 268 18.79 -5.30 -19.64
N THR A 269 20.02 -5.44 -20.16
CA THR A 269 20.65 -6.74 -20.37
C THR A 269 20.83 -7.50 -19.05
N GLN A 270 21.36 -6.84 -18.02
CA GLN A 270 21.57 -7.47 -16.71
C GLN A 270 20.26 -7.92 -16.05
N VAL A 271 19.19 -7.12 -16.13
CA VAL A 271 17.86 -7.53 -15.62
C VAL A 271 17.28 -8.64 -16.47
N ALA A 272 17.43 -8.58 -17.80
CA ALA A 272 16.92 -9.60 -18.72
C ALA A 272 17.60 -10.97 -18.54
N GLU A 273 18.92 -11.00 -18.28
CA GLU A 273 19.66 -12.23 -17.99
C GLU A 273 19.15 -12.94 -16.73
N ARG A 274 18.71 -12.19 -15.71
CA ARG A 274 18.24 -12.74 -14.44
C ARG A 274 16.74 -13.05 -14.41
N PHE A 275 15.94 -12.19 -15.01
CA PHE A 275 14.48 -12.24 -14.88
C PHE A 275 13.74 -12.41 -16.21
N GLY A 276 14.45 -12.39 -17.32
CA GLY A 276 13.90 -12.48 -18.66
C GLY A 276 13.66 -11.13 -19.35
N PRO A 277 13.78 -11.07 -20.70
CA PRO A 277 13.66 -9.82 -21.45
C PRO A 277 12.26 -9.20 -21.36
N ALA A 278 11.21 -10.01 -21.33
CA ALA A 278 9.84 -9.52 -21.17
C ALA A 278 9.64 -8.81 -19.82
N PHE A 279 10.17 -9.38 -18.74
CA PHE A 279 10.09 -8.74 -17.42
C PHE A 279 10.87 -7.42 -17.39
N ALA A 280 12.06 -7.36 -17.99
CA ALA A 280 12.86 -6.13 -18.04
C ALA A 280 12.09 -5.01 -18.78
N GLU A 281 11.49 -5.30 -19.91
CA GLU A 281 10.68 -4.35 -20.67
C GLU A 281 9.45 -3.90 -19.88
N GLU A 282 8.67 -4.82 -19.32
CA GLU A 282 7.46 -4.52 -18.52
C GLU A 282 7.79 -3.68 -17.28
N LEU A 283 8.88 -3.99 -16.56
CA LEU A 283 9.34 -3.21 -15.41
C LEU A 283 9.70 -1.78 -15.81
N TRP A 284 10.42 -1.61 -16.91
CA TRP A 284 10.83 -0.28 -17.36
C TRP A 284 9.62 0.56 -17.80
N ILE A 285 8.70 -0.02 -18.60
CA ILE A 285 7.46 0.65 -19.01
C ILE A 285 6.61 1.01 -17.80
N HIS A 286 6.43 0.08 -16.87
CA HIS A 286 5.69 0.34 -15.62
C HIS A 286 6.27 1.56 -14.89
N CYS A 287 7.58 1.60 -14.69
CA CYS A 287 8.26 2.67 -13.97
C CYS A 287 8.26 4.00 -14.75
N LEU A 288 8.32 3.98 -16.09
CA LEU A 288 8.13 5.15 -16.95
C LEU A 288 6.74 5.78 -16.73
N LEU A 289 5.71 4.95 -16.82
CA LEU A 289 4.31 5.37 -16.60
C LEU A 289 4.08 5.88 -15.17
N LEU A 290 4.70 5.23 -14.18
CA LEU A 290 4.65 5.65 -12.79
C LEU A 290 5.29 7.03 -12.60
N GLY A 291 6.48 7.27 -13.16
CA GLY A 291 7.16 8.57 -13.11
C GLY A 291 6.34 9.67 -13.79
N ARG A 292 5.77 9.39 -14.97
CA ARG A 292 4.90 10.33 -15.69
C ARG A 292 3.67 10.72 -14.87
N GLN A 293 2.98 9.76 -14.31
CA GLN A 293 1.80 10.00 -13.49
C GLN A 293 2.14 10.69 -12.17
N ALA A 294 3.29 10.37 -11.57
CA ALA A 294 3.76 11.03 -10.35
C ALA A 294 4.05 12.52 -10.58
N ALA A 295 4.67 12.88 -11.71
CA ALA A 295 4.90 14.27 -12.06
C ALA A 295 3.58 15.03 -12.27
N GLU A 296 2.57 14.39 -12.83
CA GLU A 296 1.23 14.98 -12.96
C GLU A 296 0.52 15.13 -11.61
N ALA A 297 0.58 14.10 -10.77
CA ALA A 297 0.03 14.15 -9.41
C ALA A 297 0.71 15.24 -8.56
N ALA A 298 2.04 15.37 -8.65
CA ALA A 298 2.79 16.43 -7.96
C ALA A 298 2.36 17.83 -8.39
N ARG A 299 2.13 18.05 -9.70
CA ARG A 299 1.61 19.34 -10.20
C ARG A 299 0.21 19.65 -9.67
N ARG A 300 -0.68 18.66 -9.59
CA ARG A 300 -2.03 18.82 -9.02
C ARG A 300 -2.00 19.08 -7.52
N LEU A 301 -1.11 18.42 -6.81
CA LEU A 301 -0.90 18.68 -5.38
C LEU A 301 -0.35 20.10 -5.11
N GLY A 302 0.28 20.74 -6.11
CA GLY A 302 0.87 22.07 -5.99
C GLY A 302 2.17 22.07 -5.18
N ASP A 303 2.64 23.27 -4.85
CA ASP A 303 3.88 23.45 -4.09
C ASP A 303 3.82 22.65 -2.77
N PRO A 304 4.88 21.92 -2.43
CA PRO A 304 4.96 21.18 -1.17
C PRO A 304 4.81 22.01 0.11
N GLY A 305 4.56 23.31 0.03
CA GLY A 305 4.39 24.19 1.19
C GLY A 305 5.71 24.84 1.64
N SER A 306 5.68 25.51 2.77
CA SER A 306 6.84 26.27 3.26
C SER A 306 8.09 25.39 3.41
N PRO A 307 9.27 25.90 3.01
CA PRO A 307 10.53 25.22 3.28
C PRO A 307 10.69 24.93 4.77
N GLY A 308 10.97 23.69 5.15
CA GLY A 308 11.29 23.29 6.53
C GLY A 308 10.35 22.28 7.17
N GLU A 309 9.22 21.89 6.54
CA GLU A 309 8.29 20.93 7.15
C GLU A 309 8.77 19.46 7.06
N VAL A 310 9.39 19.05 5.95
CA VAL A 310 9.99 17.70 5.79
C VAL A 310 11.37 17.86 5.17
N PRO A 311 12.42 17.31 5.80
CA PRO A 311 13.76 17.34 5.22
C PRO A 311 13.81 16.71 3.83
N PRO A 312 14.52 17.33 2.85
CA PRO A 312 14.60 16.80 1.49
C PRO A 312 15.16 15.38 1.41
N ASP A 313 16.06 15.02 2.30
CA ASP A 313 16.65 13.69 2.39
C ASP A 313 15.63 12.64 2.89
N VAL A 314 14.69 13.00 3.76
CA VAL A 314 13.57 12.14 4.18
C VAL A 314 12.65 11.85 3.00
N LEU A 315 12.30 12.88 2.21
CA LEU A 315 11.52 12.69 0.99
C LEU A 315 12.27 11.83 -0.05
N ALA A 316 13.58 12.02 -0.18
CA ALA A 316 14.41 11.21 -1.07
C ALA A 316 14.39 9.74 -0.64
N ARG A 317 14.58 9.44 0.66
CA ARG A 317 14.51 8.06 1.18
C ARG A 317 13.13 7.43 0.98
N LEU A 318 12.04 8.19 1.16
CA LEU A 318 10.68 7.69 0.89
C LEU A 318 10.50 7.31 -0.59
N ARG A 319 10.99 8.14 -1.50
CA ARG A 319 10.95 7.87 -2.94
C ARG A 319 11.81 6.65 -3.31
N ASP A 320 12.99 6.53 -2.71
CA ASP A 320 13.88 5.37 -2.89
C ASP A 320 13.21 4.07 -2.40
N ALA A 321 12.57 4.09 -1.24
CA ALA A 321 11.80 2.97 -0.72
C ALA A 321 10.69 2.54 -1.70
N ALA A 322 9.92 3.50 -2.22
CA ALA A 322 8.83 3.25 -3.17
C ALA A 322 9.31 2.60 -4.47
N VAL A 323 10.45 3.06 -5.02
CA VAL A 323 11.00 2.54 -6.28
C VAL A 323 11.72 1.21 -6.09
N SER A 324 12.46 1.03 -4.99
CA SER A 324 13.21 -0.20 -4.72
C SER A 324 12.33 -1.44 -4.61
N THR A 325 11.08 -1.28 -4.18
CA THR A 325 10.12 -2.38 -4.06
C THR A 325 9.36 -2.68 -5.36
N ALA A 326 9.47 -1.86 -6.41
CA ALA A 326 8.69 -2.02 -7.64
C ALA A 326 9.05 -3.30 -8.42
N GLY A 327 10.34 -3.55 -8.60
CA GLY A 327 10.82 -4.74 -9.31
C GLY A 327 10.46 -6.04 -8.60
N PRO A 328 10.86 -6.25 -7.33
CA PRO A 328 10.50 -7.46 -6.57
C PRO A 328 9.00 -7.70 -6.48
N ALA A 329 8.20 -6.64 -6.29
CA ALA A 329 6.75 -6.73 -6.24
C ALA A 329 6.13 -7.22 -7.56
N GLY A 330 6.73 -6.84 -8.69
CA GLY A 330 6.31 -7.23 -10.02
C GLY A 330 6.56 -8.69 -10.36
N LEU A 331 7.49 -9.35 -9.67
CA LEU A 331 7.79 -10.76 -9.91
C LEU A 331 6.60 -11.68 -9.58
N PRO A 332 6.43 -12.79 -10.29
CA PRO A 332 5.55 -13.86 -9.87
C PRO A 332 5.89 -14.33 -8.45
N PRO A 333 4.90 -14.74 -7.63
CA PRO A 333 5.11 -15.09 -6.22
C PRO A 333 6.23 -16.12 -5.99
N GLU A 334 6.32 -17.13 -6.85
CA GLU A 334 7.33 -18.18 -6.80
C GLU A 334 8.75 -17.69 -7.08
N ARG A 335 8.88 -16.57 -7.80
CA ARG A 335 10.18 -15.95 -8.13
C ARG A 335 10.62 -14.85 -7.18
N ARG A 336 9.74 -14.34 -6.33
CA ARG A 336 10.08 -13.27 -5.36
C ARG A 336 11.24 -13.63 -4.41
N PRO A 337 11.36 -14.90 -3.94
CA PRO A 337 12.50 -15.31 -3.14
C PRO A 337 13.85 -15.23 -3.88
N GLU A 338 13.86 -15.18 -5.22
CA GLU A 338 15.08 -15.02 -6.03
C GLU A 338 15.65 -13.59 -5.95
N ALA A 339 14.82 -12.61 -5.53
CA ALA A 339 15.22 -11.22 -5.41
C ALA A 339 16.01 -10.98 -4.10
N GLY A 340 17.26 -11.42 -4.08
CA GLY A 340 18.20 -11.07 -3.02
C GLY A 340 18.60 -9.58 -3.05
N PRO A 341 19.45 -9.13 -2.10
CA PRO A 341 19.84 -7.73 -2.00
C PRO A 341 20.48 -7.16 -3.29
N ASP A 342 21.24 -7.96 -4.01
CA ASP A 342 21.91 -7.55 -5.26
C ASP A 342 20.89 -7.38 -6.39
N GLU A 343 19.95 -8.28 -6.50
CA GLU A 343 18.85 -8.25 -7.45
C GLU A 343 17.93 -7.06 -7.19
N VAL A 344 17.61 -6.79 -5.94
CA VAL A 344 16.83 -5.60 -5.54
C VAL A 344 17.56 -4.33 -5.94
N ARG A 345 18.88 -4.22 -5.68
CA ARG A 345 19.67 -3.06 -6.08
C ARG A 345 19.70 -2.87 -7.60
N LEU A 346 19.88 -3.95 -8.35
CA LEU A 346 19.88 -3.91 -9.81
C LEU A 346 18.52 -3.43 -10.37
N MET A 347 17.43 -4.06 -9.90
CA MET A 347 16.08 -3.67 -10.33
C MET A 347 15.75 -2.24 -9.91
N SER A 348 16.17 -1.78 -8.73
CA SER A 348 15.97 -0.41 -8.26
C SER A 348 16.72 0.60 -9.12
N ALA A 349 17.99 0.35 -9.42
CA ALA A 349 18.77 1.22 -10.32
C ALA A 349 18.14 1.33 -11.70
N PHE A 350 17.68 0.21 -12.24
CA PHE A 350 16.98 0.15 -13.53
C PHE A 350 15.64 0.89 -13.49
N ALA A 351 14.83 0.66 -12.47
CA ALA A 351 13.54 1.32 -12.27
C ALA A 351 13.68 2.85 -12.14
N TRP A 352 14.71 3.32 -11.44
CA TRP A 352 14.97 4.75 -11.31
C TRP A 352 15.28 5.45 -12.63
N THR A 353 15.92 4.77 -13.58
CA THR A 353 16.13 5.36 -14.91
C THR A 353 14.80 5.62 -15.60
N ALA A 354 13.88 4.69 -15.51
CA ALA A 354 12.55 4.80 -16.09
C ALA A 354 11.67 5.87 -15.39
N VAL A 355 11.67 5.89 -14.04
CA VAL A 355 10.93 6.91 -13.27
C VAL A 355 11.39 8.31 -13.66
N ARG A 356 12.70 8.58 -13.71
CA ARG A 356 13.26 9.88 -14.12
C ARG A 356 12.91 10.24 -15.56
N ALA A 357 12.99 9.27 -16.47
CA ALA A 357 12.55 9.47 -17.84
C ALA A 357 11.07 9.86 -17.88
N GLY A 358 10.21 9.16 -17.12
CA GLY A 358 8.78 9.44 -17.02
C GLY A 358 8.47 10.82 -16.44
N GLU A 359 9.17 11.26 -15.40
CA GLU A 359 9.00 12.59 -14.78
C GLU A 359 9.29 13.72 -15.76
N GLN A 360 10.22 13.50 -16.67
CA GLN A 360 10.63 14.48 -17.70
C GLN A 360 9.85 14.33 -19.01
N TRP A 361 9.13 13.24 -19.17
CA TRP A 361 8.47 12.89 -20.42
C TRP A 361 7.23 13.76 -20.68
N SER A 362 7.26 14.45 -21.80
CA SER A 362 6.14 15.22 -22.34
C SER A 362 5.79 14.66 -23.72
N PRO A 363 4.89 13.65 -23.80
CA PRO A 363 4.48 13.11 -25.09
C PRO A 363 3.83 14.20 -25.93
N ALA A 364 4.22 14.26 -27.21
CA ALA A 364 3.70 15.21 -28.20
C ALA A 364 2.24 14.91 -28.57
#